data_652f238f77ce61a604f149cb2b2231d6
#
_entry.id   652f238f77ce61a604f149cb2b2231d6
#
_cell.length_a   1.000
_cell.length_b   1.000
_cell.length_c   1.000
_cell.angle_alpha   90.00
_cell.angle_beta   90.00
_cell.angle_gamma   90.00
#
_symmetry.space_group_name_H-M   'P 1'
#
loop_
_entity.id
_entity.type
_entity.pdbx_description
1 polymer ?
#
loop_
_entity_poly.entity_id
_entity_poly.type
_entity_poly.pdbx_seq_one_letter_code
_entity_poly.pdbx_strand_id
1 'polypeptide(L)'
;MNCLDFLRDIGKHFSVNAMLNKESVKQRIERDDVGISFTEFAYSLLQGYDFAELNKRHSAVLEIGGSDQWGNITAGIDLTRRLNQKQVFGLTLPLVTKSDGTKFGKTEGGAVWLNAKKTSPYQFYQFWLKVADAS
;
A
#
# COMPACT_ATOMS: atom_id res chain seq x y z
N MET A 1 -16.05 -13.30 0.59
CA MET A 1 -15.67 -14.12 -0.59
C MET A 1 -14.73 -15.21 -0.10
N ASN A 2 -14.91 -16.46 -0.53
CA ASN A 2 -13.97 -17.53 -0.19
C ASN A 2 -12.74 -17.50 -1.13
N CYS A 3 -11.68 -18.25 -0.80
CA CYS A 3 -10.42 -18.22 -1.54
C CYS A 3 -10.58 -18.66 -3.00
N LEU A 4 -11.38 -19.71 -3.26
CA LEU A 4 -11.58 -20.21 -4.63
C LEU A 4 -12.33 -19.21 -5.50
N ASP A 5 -13.36 -18.57 -4.95
CA ASP A 5 -14.10 -17.51 -5.64
C ASP A 5 -13.19 -16.32 -5.91
N PHE A 6 -12.34 -15.94 -4.95
CA PHE A 6 -11.38 -14.85 -5.13
C PHE A 6 -10.41 -15.12 -6.28
N LEU A 7 -9.82 -16.30 -6.31
CA LEU A 7 -8.89 -16.69 -7.39
C LEU A 7 -9.59 -16.74 -8.74
N ARG A 8 -10.81 -17.32 -8.79
CA ARG A 8 -11.60 -17.42 -10.03
C ARG A 8 -12.06 -16.05 -10.55
N ASP A 9 -12.59 -15.20 -9.69
CA ASP A 9 -13.33 -14.01 -10.10
C ASP A 9 -12.46 -12.75 -10.12
N ILE A 10 -11.47 -12.67 -9.23
CA ILE A 10 -10.54 -11.55 -9.12
C ILE A 10 -9.20 -11.88 -9.75
N GLY A 11 -8.61 -13.04 -9.40
CA GLY A 11 -7.29 -13.45 -9.89
C GLY A 11 -7.17 -13.47 -11.41
N LYS A 12 -8.24 -13.86 -12.13
CA LYS A 12 -8.27 -13.87 -13.60
C LYS A 12 -8.01 -12.51 -14.26
N HIS A 13 -8.18 -11.42 -13.54
CA HIS A 13 -7.96 -10.07 -14.06
C HIS A 13 -6.50 -9.61 -13.94
N PHE A 14 -5.64 -10.38 -13.28
CA PHE A 14 -4.24 -10.07 -13.07
C PHE A 14 -3.34 -10.94 -13.94
N SER A 15 -2.48 -10.31 -14.72
CA SER A 15 -1.45 -11.01 -15.48
C SER A 15 -0.22 -11.23 -14.62
N VAL A 16 0.22 -12.48 -14.48
CA VAL A 16 1.46 -12.83 -13.76
C VAL A 16 2.67 -12.10 -14.36
N ASN A 17 2.76 -12.02 -15.68
CA ASN A 17 3.86 -11.31 -16.35
C ASN A 17 3.86 -9.81 -16.00
N ALA A 18 2.68 -9.18 -15.94
CA ALA A 18 2.59 -7.78 -15.51
C ALA A 18 2.96 -7.59 -14.03
N MET A 19 2.62 -8.54 -13.18
CA MET A 19 2.99 -8.54 -11.76
C MET A 19 4.51 -8.71 -11.58
N LEU A 20 5.13 -9.64 -12.29
CA LEU A 20 6.58 -9.86 -12.27
C LEU A 20 7.37 -8.66 -12.77
N ASN A 21 6.80 -7.86 -13.68
CA ASN A 21 7.43 -6.67 -14.22
C ASN A 21 7.36 -5.44 -13.31
N LYS A 22 6.63 -5.51 -12.20
CA LYS A 22 6.62 -4.42 -11.21
C LYS A 22 7.99 -4.27 -10.56
N GLU A 23 8.48 -3.04 -10.46
CA GLU A 23 9.81 -2.74 -9.91
C GLU A 23 10.02 -3.32 -8.51
N SER A 24 9.02 -3.17 -7.65
CA SER A 24 9.04 -3.72 -6.29
C SER A 24 9.17 -5.26 -6.25
N VAL A 25 8.63 -5.94 -7.24
CA VAL A 25 8.71 -7.41 -7.36
C VAL A 25 10.06 -7.82 -7.93
N LYS A 26 10.55 -7.13 -8.98
CA LYS A 26 11.88 -7.38 -9.57
C LYS A 26 12.98 -7.27 -8.53
N GLN A 27 12.99 -6.18 -7.77
CA GLN A 27 13.99 -5.95 -6.72
C GLN A 27 13.97 -7.04 -5.63
N ARG A 28 12.85 -7.71 -5.43
CA ARG A 28 12.74 -8.82 -4.45
C ARG A 28 13.19 -10.14 -5.05
N ILE A 29 12.89 -10.41 -6.32
CA ILE A 29 13.31 -11.64 -7.02
C ILE A 29 14.81 -11.65 -7.25
N GLU A 30 15.41 -10.49 -7.51
CA GLU A 30 16.85 -10.34 -7.75
C GLU A 30 17.73 -10.45 -6.49
N ARG A 31 17.11 -10.54 -5.30
CA ARG A 31 17.84 -10.80 -4.05
C ARG A 31 18.09 -12.29 -3.90
N ASP A 32 19.35 -12.68 -3.92
CA ASP A 32 19.78 -14.10 -3.89
C ASP A 32 19.43 -14.86 -2.61
N ASP A 33 19.04 -14.17 -1.52
CA ASP A 33 18.96 -14.75 -0.20
C ASP A 33 17.53 -15.14 0.26
N VAL A 34 16.48 -14.45 -0.17
CA VAL A 34 15.14 -14.62 0.42
C VAL A 34 13.99 -14.79 -0.59
N GLY A 35 14.16 -14.33 -1.83
CA GLY A 35 13.08 -14.34 -2.83
C GLY A 35 11.83 -13.57 -2.40
N ILE A 36 10.67 -13.90 -3.00
CA ILE A 36 9.36 -13.33 -2.66
C ILE A 36 8.38 -14.45 -2.33
N SER A 37 7.67 -14.35 -1.20
CA SER A 37 6.63 -15.32 -0.86
C SER A 37 5.39 -15.13 -1.74
N PHE A 38 4.59 -16.19 -1.92
CA PHE A 38 3.33 -16.08 -2.64
C PHE A 38 2.39 -15.05 -2.01
N THR A 39 2.36 -14.97 -0.69
CA THR A 39 1.54 -13.97 0.05
C THR A 39 1.96 -12.55 -0.31
N GLU A 40 3.25 -12.26 -0.32
CA GLU A 40 3.79 -10.95 -0.68
C GLU A 40 3.55 -10.63 -2.16
N PHE A 41 3.72 -11.62 -3.04
CA PHE A 41 3.44 -11.48 -4.47
C PHE A 41 1.95 -11.22 -4.75
N ALA A 42 1.05 -11.95 -4.07
CA ALA A 42 -0.39 -11.83 -4.25
C ALA A 42 -1.01 -10.61 -3.53
N TYR A 43 -0.26 -9.92 -2.66
CA TYR A 43 -0.79 -8.82 -1.85
C TYR A 43 -1.47 -7.72 -2.67
N SER A 44 -0.91 -7.39 -3.83
CA SER A 44 -1.48 -6.37 -4.72
C SER A 44 -2.87 -6.72 -5.25
N LEU A 45 -3.24 -8.01 -5.29
CA LEU A 45 -4.58 -8.45 -5.68
C LEU A 45 -5.60 -8.12 -4.58
N LEU A 46 -5.21 -8.34 -3.32
CA LEU A 46 -6.06 -8.08 -2.16
C LEU A 46 -6.35 -6.58 -2.03
N GLN A 47 -5.32 -5.75 -2.04
CA GLN A 47 -5.49 -4.30 -1.97
C GLN A 47 -6.25 -3.75 -3.19
N GLY A 48 -5.96 -4.26 -4.39
CA GLY A 48 -6.70 -3.86 -5.59
C GLY A 48 -8.18 -4.21 -5.51
N TYR A 49 -8.51 -5.37 -4.94
CA TYR A 49 -9.90 -5.77 -4.72
C TYR A 49 -10.59 -4.89 -3.67
N ASP A 50 -9.90 -4.52 -2.59
CA ASP A 50 -10.43 -3.60 -1.58
C ASP A 50 -10.82 -2.26 -2.20
N PHE A 51 -9.98 -1.68 -3.05
CA PHE A 51 -10.31 -0.44 -3.74
C PHE A 51 -11.56 -0.59 -4.64
N ALA A 52 -11.66 -1.68 -5.41
CA ALA A 52 -12.82 -1.94 -6.25
C ALA A 52 -14.11 -2.11 -5.42
N GLU A 53 -14.05 -2.77 -4.26
CA GLU A 53 -15.18 -2.93 -3.35
C GLU A 53 -15.56 -1.60 -2.66
N LEU A 54 -14.57 -0.80 -2.24
CA LEU A 54 -14.80 0.54 -1.70
C LEU A 54 -15.45 1.47 -2.73
N ASN A 55 -15.01 1.41 -3.97
CA ASN A 55 -15.68 2.13 -5.06
C ASN A 55 -17.12 1.68 -5.23
N LYS A 56 -17.38 0.36 -5.27
CA LYS A 56 -18.70 -0.20 -5.45
C LYS A 56 -19.66 0.13 -4.32
N ARG A 57 -19.20 0.03 -3.06
CA ARG A 57 -20.03 0.16 -1.87
C ARG A 57 -20.15 1.59 -1.35
N HIS A 58 -19.10 2.37 -1.50
CA HIS A 58 -18.96 3.70 -0.89
C HIS A 58 -18.64 4.81 -1.89
N SER A 59 -18.64 4.50 -3.20
CA SER A 59 -18.29 5.46 -4.25
C SER A 59 -16.91 6.11 -4.06
N ALA A 60 -15.95 5.38 -3.46
CA ALA A 60 -14.59 5.84 -3.32
C ALA A 60 -13.96 6.03 -4.71
N VAL A 61 -13.44 7.21 -5.00
CA VAL A 61 -12.89 7.57 -6.31
C VAL A 61 -11.39 7.87 -6.27
N LEU A 62 -10.81 7.97 -5.08
CA LEU A 62 -9.40 8.31 -4.89
C LEU A 62 -8.79 7.43 -3.79
N GLU A 63 -7.66 6.79 -4.11
CA GLU A 63 -6.81 6.10 -3.14
C GLU A 63 -5.51 6.89 -2.98
N ILE A 64 -5.11 7.16 -1.73
CA ILE A 64 -3.90 7.94 -1.40
C ILE A 64 -2.94 7.06 -0.61
N GLY A 65 -1.66 7.11 -0.94
CA GLY A 65 -0.63 6.35 -0.22
C GLY A 65 0.76 6.95 -0.33
N GLY A 66 1.74 6.26 0.26
CA GLY A 66 3.14 6.55 0.03
C GLY A 66 3.59 6.09 -1.37
N SER A 67 4.71 6.60 -1.86
CA SER A 67 5.25 6.25 -3.18
C SER A 67 5.51 4.74 -3.34
N ASP A 68 5.78 4.02 -2.25
CA ASP A 68 5.92 2.57 -2.22
C ASP A 68 4.60 1.82 -2.52
N GLN A 69 3.44 2.47 -2.39
CA GLN A 69 2.12 1.92 -2.67
C GLN A 69 1.67 2.07 -4.13
N TRP A 70 2.44 2.77 -4.96
CA TRP A 70 2.04 3.07 -6.34
C TRP A 70 1.62 1.82 -7.13
N GLY A 71 2.40 0.74 -7.04
CA GLY A 71 2.10 -0.51 -7.73
C GLY A 71 0.80 -1.18 -7.28
N ASN A 72 0.42 -1.05 -6.00
CA ASN A 72 -0.82 -1.60 -5.46
C ASN A 72 -2.01 -0.72 -5.86
N ILE A 73 -1.87 0.60 -5.74
CA ILE A 73 -2.91 1.58 -6.11
C ILE A 73 -3.26 1.46 -7.59
N THR A 74 -2.26 1.39 -8.47
CA THR A 74 -2.49 1.22 -9.92
C THR A 74 -3.17 -0.11 -10.26
N ALA A 75 -2.86 -1.18 -9.54
CA ALA A 75 -3.56 -2.46 -9.65
C ALA A 75 -5.05 -2.32 -9.29
N GLY A 76 -5.36 -1.56 -8.23
CA GLY A 76 -6.73 -1.24 -7.83
C GLY A 76 -7.49 -0.40 -8.84
N ILE A 77 -6.84 0.60 -9.44
CA ILE A 77 -7.42 1.43 -10.52
C ILE A 77 -7.82 0.55 -11.71
N ASP A 78 -6.89 -0.31 -12.18
CA ASP A 78 -7.16 -1.18 -13.32
C ASP A 78 -8.26 -2.21 -13.03
N LEU A 79 -8.25 -2.81 -11.82
CA LEU A 79 -9.28 -3.74 -11.40
C LEU A 79 -10.65 -3.07 -11.27
N THR A 80 -10.73 -1.87 -10.69
CA THR A 80 -11.98 -1.11 -10.57
C THR A 80 -12.57 -0.78 -11.95
N ARG A 81 -11.72 -0.39 -12.89
CA ARG A 81 -12.14 -0.17 -14.28
C ARG A 81 -12.73 -1.45 -14.89
N ARG A 82 -12.10 -2.61 -14.66
CA ARG A 82 -12.55 -3.91 -15.22
C ARG A 82 -13.84 -4.42 -14.58
N LEU A 83 -13.97 -4.30 -13.26
CA LEU A 83 -15.11 -4.85 -12.52
C LEU A 83 -16.31 -3.90 -12.49
N ASN A 84 -16.06 -2.62 -12.21
CA ASN A 84 -17.11 -1.63 -11.96
C ASN A 84 -17.36 -0.72 -13.16
N GLN A 85 -16.51 -0.77 -14.19
CA GLN A 85 -16.55 0.13 -15.35
C GLN A 85 -16.52 1.61 -14.94
N LYS A 86 -15.77 1.90 -13.85
CA LYS A 86 -15.61 3.25 -13.29
C LYS A 86 -14.17 3.69 -13.39
N GLN A 87 -13.98 4.98 -13.65
CA GLN A 87 -12.68 5.62 -13.55
C GLN A 87 -12.47 6.07 -12.11
N VAL A 88 -11.32 5.70 -11.55
CA VAL A 88 -10.85 6.10 -10.23
C VAL A 88 -9.40 6.57 -10.32
N PHE A 89 -8.91 7.21 -9.29
CA PHE A 89 -7.62 7.89 -9.29
C PHE A 89 -6.76 7.42 -8.12
N GLY A 90 -5.44 7.53 -8.28
CA GLY A 90 -4.45 7.30 -7.24
C GLY A 90 -3.57 8.54 -7.07
N LEU A 91 -3.21 8.83 -5.83
CA LEU A 91 -2.26 9.87 -5.47
C LEU A 91 -1.20 9.27 -4.55
N THR A 92 0.07 9.43 -4.91
CA THR A 92 1.15 9.04 -4.01
C THR A 92 2.00 10.23 -3.63
N LEU A 93 2.44 10.22 -2.38
CA LEU A 93 3.35 11.20 -1.82
C LEU A 93 4.70 10.55 -1.55
N PRO A 94 5.82 11.28 -1.60
CA PRO A 94 7.09 10.78 -1.13
C PRO A 94 6.97 10.23 0.28
N LEU A 95 7.72 9.16 0.58
CA LEU A 95 7.76 8.63 1.94
C LEU A 95 8.40 9.65 2.88
N VAL A 96 7.75 9.88 4.01
CA VAL A 96 8.36 10.69 5.09
C VAL A 96 9.50 9.90 5.70
N THR A 97 10.69 10.48 5.65
CA THR A 97 11.92 9.91 6.23
C THR A 97 12.43 10.82 7.33
N LYS A 98 13.18 10.26 8.26
CA LYS A 98 13.98 11.04 9.19
C LYS A 98 15.16 11.68 8.46
N SER A 99 15.83 12.65 9.08
CA SER A 99 17.03 13.30 8.54
C SER A 99 18.18 12.32 8.22
N ASP A 100 18.19 11.13 8.83
CA ASP A 100 19.13 10.04 8.57
C ASP A 100 18.69 9.12 7.39
N GLY A 101 17.58 9.43 6.70
CA GLY A 101 17.02 8.64 5.60
C GLY A 101 16.21 7.42 6.03
N THR A 102 16.08 7.14 7.33
CA THR A 102 15.27 6.02 7.81
C THR A 102 13.76 6.34 7.74
N LYS A 103 12.95 5.32 7.46
CA LYS A 103 11.48 5.49 7.34
C LYS A 103 10.87 5.81 8.70
N PHE A 104 9.96 6.78 8.75
CA PHE A 104 9.14 7.05 9.92
C PHE A 104 8.28 5.84 10.31
N GLY A 105 8.18 5.57 11.62
CA GLY A 105 7.20 4.64 12.17
C GLY A 105 7.52 3.15 12.11
N LYS A 106 8.66 2.73 11.53
CA LYS A 106 9.04 1.30 11.42
C LYS A 106 10.11 0.83 12.41
N THR A 107 10.55 1.67 13.35
CA THR A 107 11.55 1.29 14.37
C THR A 107 10.85 0.84 15.67
N GLU A 108 11.30 -0.25 16.25
CA GLU A 108 10.97 -0.62 17.63
C GLU A 108 11.26 0.58 18.54
N GLY A 109 10.24 1.17 19.16
CA GLY A 109 10.35 2.37 19.99
C GLY A 109 10.13 3.73 19.33
N GLY A 110 9.90 3.80 17.99
CA GLY A 110 9.71 5.06 17.26
C GLY A 110 8.30 5.34 16.73
N ALA A 111 7.34 4.46 16.99
CA ALA A 111 5.97 4.67 16.52
C ALA A 111 5.22 5.68 17.40
N VAL A 112 4.65 6.71 16.76
CA VAL A 112 3.76 7.68 17.41
C VAL A 112 2.33 7.27 17.11
N TRP A 113 1.57 6.96 18.17
CA TRP A 113 0.23 6.42 18.04
C TRP A 113 -0.81 7.52 18.13
N LEU A 114 -1.85 7.45 17.30
CA LEU A 114 -3.03 8.31 17.43
C LEU A 114 -3.88 8.00 18.68
N ASN A 115 -3.71 6.80 19.24
CA ASN A 115 -4.41 6.41 20.45
C ASN A 115 -3.73 7.05 21.68
N ALA A 116 -4.45 7.93 22.38
CA ALA A 116 -3.95 8.64 23.58
C ALA A 116 -3.50 7.73 24.73
N LYS A 117 -3.96 6.47 24.79
CA LYS A 117 -3.49 5.49 25.77
C LYS A 117 -2.10 4.94 25.46
N LYS A 118 -1.65 5.03 24.20
CA LYS A 118 -0.33 4.55 23.75
C LYS A 118 0.68 5.69 23.62
N THR A 119 0.25 6.85 23.13
CA THR A 119 1.04 8.08 23.04
C THR A 119 0.18 9.22 23.57
N SER A 120 0.59 9.85 24.68
CA SER A 120 -0.19 10.96 25.23
C SER A 120 -0.28 12.13 24.23
N PRO A 121 -1.34 12.96 24.28
CA PRO A 121 -1.45 14.14 23.41
C PRO A 121 -0.24 15.07 23.51
N TYR A 122 0.34 15.20 24.68
CA TYR A 122 1.55 15.98 24.90
C TYR A 122 2.78 15.38 24.18
N GLN A 123 2.98 14.07 24.30
CA GLN A 123 4.07 13.37 23.61
C GLN A 123 3.88 13.41 22.09
N PHE A 124 2.65 13.27 21.62
CA PHE A 124 2.30 13.39 20.21
C PHE A 124 2.67 14.78 19.66
N TYR A 125 2.27 15.83 20.37
CA TYR A 125 2.59 17.21 20.03
C TYR A 125 4.10 17.49 20.04
N GLN A 126 4.79 17.06 21.11
CA GLN A 126 6.25 17.22 21.24
C GLN A 126 7.03 16.48 20.15
N PHE A 127 6.53 15.34 19.70
CA PHE A 127 7.15 14.61 18.60
C PHE A 127 7.18 15.47 17.33
N TRP A 128 6.05 16.06 16.93
CA TRP A 128 5.96 16.86 15.71
C TRP A 128 6.73 18.18 15.82
N LEU A 129 6.81 18.78 17.00
CA LEU A 129 7.63 19.97 17.22
C LEU A 129 9.14 19.74 17.04
N LYS A 130 9.58 18.49 17.24
CA LYS A 130 10.99 18.12 17.17
C LYS A 130 11.38 17.53 15.80
N VAL A 131 10.46 17.42 14.86
CA VAL A 131 10.77 16.98 13.50
C VAL A 131 11.62 18.06 12.84
N ALA A 132 12.70 17.64 12.18
CA ALA A 132 13.57 18.58 11.48
C ALA A 132 12.86 19.18 10.25
N ASP A 133 13.08 20.46 9.96
CA ASP A 133 12.44 21.18 8.83
C ASP A 133 12.82 20.60 7.45
N ALA A 134 13.88 19.81 7.38
CA ALA A 134 14.36 19.15 6.16
C ALA A 134 13.81 17.74 5.95
N SER A 135 12.77 17.33 6.70
CA SER A 135 12.19 15.99 6.66
C SER A 135 11.09 15.89 5.61
#